data_015838257287e1810a91aba1eb20ca84
#
_entry.id   015838257287e1810a91aba1eb20ca84
#
_cell.length_a   1.000
_cell.length_b   1.000
_cell.length_c   1.000
_cell.angle_alpha   90.00
_cell.angle_beta   90.00
_cell.angle_gamma   90.00
#
_symmetry.space_group_name_H-M   'P 1'
#
loop_
_entity.id
_entity.type
_entity.pdbx_description
1 polymer ?
#
loop_
_entity_poly.entity_id
_entity_poly.type
_entity_poly.pdbx_seq_one_letter_code
_entity_poly.pdbx_strand_id
1 'polypeptide(L)'
;MGDVVIRKILLGYDGSEDAEKAAALAASLAQKYGAAIIVCHAFGHMPVTTKPSEVRRLVNPVVERFTKLGIATQVAIPDEIPAQGILSAAEEYQADLIVVGGRGRGTFANLLLGSTAERVLRFAKVPVLVVR
;
A
#
# COMPACT_ATOMS: atom_id res chain seq x y z
N MET A 1 1.95 -22.80 19.27
CA MET A 1 1.88 -21.74 18.27
C MET A 1 1.18 -20.52 18.86
N GLY A 2 1.78 -19.35 18.79
CA GLY A 2 1.18 -18.12 19.33
C GLY A 2 0.17 -17.49 18.39
N ASP A 3 -0.49 -16.44 18.87
CA ASP A 3 -1.40 -15.65 18.06
C ASP A 3 -0.66 -14.87 16.98
N VAL A 4 -1.32 -14.65 15.85
CA VAL A 4 -0.80 -13.77 14.81
C VAL A 4 -0.94 -12.33 15.29
N VAL A 5 0.15 -11.58 15.25
CA VAL A 5 0.17 -10.18 15.65
C VAL A 5 0.40 -9.31 14.43
N ILE A 6 -0.56 -8.45 14.14
CA ILE A 6 -0.44 -7.47 13.06
C ILE A 6 -0.43 -6.08 13.70
N ARG A 7 0.72 -5.44 13.68
CA ARG A 7 0.91 -4.10 14.25
C ARG A 7 1.07 -3.02 13.21
N LYS A 8 1.62 -3.38 12.05
CA LYS A 8 1.89 -2.43 10.96
C LYS A 8 1.50 -3.05 9.63
N ILE A 9 0.65 -2.36 8.91
CA ILE A 9 0.18 -2.75 7.60
C ILE A 9 0.76 -1.77 6.59
N LEU A 10 1.44 -2.27 5.57
CA LEU A 10 1.85 -1.44 4.44
C LEU A 10 0.80 -1.54 3.36
N LEU A 11 0.21 -0.42 3.01
CA LEU A 11 -0.78 -0.32 1.93
C LEU A 11 -0.12 0.30 0.71
N GLY A 12 0.02 -0.47 -0.35
CA GLY A 12 0.41 0.07 -1.66
C GLY A 12 -0.82 0.72 -2.28
N TYR A 13 -0.74 2.01 -2.57
CA TYR A 13 -1.90 2.79 -2.99
C TYR A 13 -1.57 3.67 -4.20
N ASP A 14 -2.31 3.49 -5.29
CA ASP A 14 -2.14 4.28 -6.51
C ASP A 14 -3.44 4.97 -6.97
N GLY A 15 -4.49 4.92 -6.14
CA GLY A 15 -5.77 5.51 -6.46
C GLY A 15 -6.63 4.72 -7.43
N SER A 16 -6.18 3.54 -7.86
CA SER A 16 -6.97 2.66 -8.72
C SER A 16 -8.19 2.11 -7.97
N GLU A 17 -9.13 1.52 -8.72
CA GLU A 17 -10.30 0.90 -8.12
C GLU A 17 -9.91 -0.21 -7.14
N ASP A 18 -8.99 -1.07 -7.54
CA ASP A 18 -8.52 -2.15 -6.66
C ASP A 18 -7.77 -1.60 -5.44
N ALA A 19 -7.01 -0.51 -5.59
CA ALA A 19 -6.33 0.14 -4.47
C ALA A 19 -7.33 0.72 -3.47
N GLU A 20 -8.45 1.24 -3.94
CA GLU A 20 -9.51 1.72 -3.05
C GLU A 20 -10.13 0.58 -2.25
N LYS A 21 -10.34 -0.57 -2.87
CA LYS A 21 -10.82 -1.77 -2.17
C LYS A 21 -9.79 -2.26 -1.16
N ALA A 22 -8.51 -2.22 -1.54
CA ALA A 22 -7.41 -2.57 -0.65
C ALA A 22 -7.36 -1.64 0.57
N ALA A 23 -7.55 -0.34 0.35
CA ALA A 23 -7.58 0.65 1.43
C ALA A 23 -8.73 0.37 2.42
N ALA A 24 -9.91 0.05 1.91
CA ALA A 24 -11.06 -0.27 2.76
C ALA A 24 -10.80 -1.51 3.62
N LEU A 25 -10.21 -2.54 3.02
CA LEU A 25 -9.88 -3.76 3.76
C LEU A 25 -8.78 -3.52 4.79
N ALA A 26 -7.74 -2.76 4.41
CA ALA A 26 -6.67 -2.40 5.33
C ALA A 26 -7.21 -1.65 6.54
N ALA A 27 -8.15 -0.72 6.33
CA ALA A 27 -8.78 0.03 7.42
C ALA A 27 -9.52 -0.92 8.38
N SER A 28 -10.28 -1.87 7.85
CA SER A 28 -11.00 -2.84 8.67
C SER A 28 -10.05 -3.70 9.50
N LEU A 29 -8.98 -4.17 8.88
CA LEU A 29 -7.95 -4.95 9.59
C LEU A 29 -7.24 -4.12 10.65
N ALA A 30 -6.88 -2.88 10.32
CA ALA A 30 -6.20 -2.00 11.26
C ALA A 30 -7.05 -1.73 12.50
N GLN A 31 -8.34 -1.48 12.32
CA GLN A 31 -9.25 -1.26 13.45
C GLN A 31 -9.40 -2.53 14.30
N LYS A 32 -9.50 -3.68 13.65
CA LYS A 32 -9.67 -4.95 14.36
C LYS A 32 -8.45 -5.33 15.19
N TYR A 33 -7.26 -5.12 14.66
CA TYR A 33 -6.01 -5.51 15.33
C TYR A 33 -5.33 -4.37 16.08
N GLY A 34 -5.84 -3.15 15.99
CA GLY A 34 -5.16 -1.99 16.55
C GLY A 34 -3.87 -1.67 15.82
N ALA A 35 -3.81 -1.93 14.53
CA ALA A 35 -2.60 -1.74 13.72
C ALA A 35 -2.50 -0.33 13.15
N ALA A 36 -1.27 0.11 12.90
CA ALA A 36 -1.00 1.32 12.13
C ALA A 36 -0.97 0.97 10.64
N ILE A 37 -1.26 1.95 9.79
CA ILE A 37 -1.12 1.81 8.34
C ILE A 37 -0.05 2.75 7.84
N ILE A 38 0.83 2.24 6.99
CA ILE A 38 1.77 3.04 6.21
C ILE A 38 1.23 3.07 4.78
N VAL A 39 0.79 4.24 4.33
CA VAL A 39 0.33 4.42 2.95
C VAL A 39 1.55 4.66 2.08
N CYS A 40 1.78 3.78 1.11
CA CYS A 40 2.95 3.82 0.25
C CYS A 40 2.54 4.14 -1.20
N HIS A 41 3.12 5.20 -1.75
CA HIS A 41 2.98 5.54 -3.15
C HIS A 41 4.36 5.86 -3.73
N ALA A 42 4.93 4.90 -4.46
CA ALA A 42 6.24 5.06 -5.10
C ALA A 42 6.11 5.96 -6.34
N PHE A 43 7.10 6.79 -6.59
CA PHE A 43 7.04 7.73 -7.70
C PHE A 43 8.23 7.67 -8.66
N GLY A 44 9.10 6.67 -8.54
CA GLY A 44 10.26 6.53 -9.41
C GLY A 44 9.92 6.31 -10.89
N HIS A 45 8.69 5.95 -11.21
CA HIS A 45 8.18 5.81 -12.58
C HIS A 45 7.58 7.11 -13.13
N MET A 46 7.45 8.13 -12.30
CA MET A 46 6.91 9.44 -12.69
C MET A 46 8.02 10.33 -13.28
N PRO A 47 7.65 11.43 -13.97
CA PRO A 47 8.66 12.37 -14.48
C PRO A 47 9.65 12.81 -13.41
N VAL A 48 10.91 12.98 -13.77
CA VAL A 48 11.97 13.38 -12.83
C VAL A 48 11.71 14.73 -12.18
N THR A 49 10.82 15.55 -12.77
CA THR A 49 10.41 16.84 -12.20
C THR A 49 9.34 16.68 -11.11
N THR A 50 8.81 15.48 -10.90
CA THR A 50 7.78 15.24 -9.88
C THR A 50 8.34 15.50 -8.49
N LYS A 51 7.64 16.32 -7.72
CA LYS A 51 8.05 16.64 -6.35
C LYS A 51 7.34 15.73 -5.34
N PRO A 52 8.01 15.34 -4.25
CA PRO A 52 7.38 14.56 -3.19
C PRO A 52 6.07 15.19 -2.66
N SER A 53 6.00 16.52 -2.62
CA SER A 53 4.78 17.22 -2.19
C SER A 53 3.59 16.96 -3.12
N GLU A 54 3.83 16.79 -4.41
CA GLU A 54 2.78 16.47 -5.39
C GLU A 54 2.28 15.04 -5.15
N VAL A 55 3.19 14.12 -4.92
CA VAL A 55 2.85 12.73 -4.61
C VAL A 55 2.05 12.65 -3.31
N ARG A 56 2.46 13.44 -2.31
CA ARG A 56 1.78 13.49 -1.02
C ARG A 56 0.31 13.88 -1.17
N ARG A 57 -0.01 14.78 -2.09
CA ARG A 57 -1.38 15.20 -2.37
C ARG A 57 -2.25 14.05 -2.86
N LEU A 58 -1.66 13.10 -3.59
CA LEU A 58 -2.40 11.95 -4.12
C LEU A 58 -2.89 11.03 -2.99
N VAL A 59 -2.13 10.93 -1.91
CA VAL A 59 -2.47 10.03 -0.80
C VAL A 59 -3.21 10.71 0.34
N ASN A 60 -3.21 12.05 0.40
CA ASN A 60 -3.86 12.78 1.48
C ASN A 60 -5.31 12.37 1.73
N PRO A 61 -6.17 12.20 0.72
CA PRO A 61 -7.56 11.79 0.97
C PRO A 61 -7.69 10.45 1.71
N VAL A 62 -6.88 9.46 1.37
CA VAL A 62 -6.93 8.17 2.06
C VAL A 62 -6.34 8.27 3.46
N VAL A 63 -5.31 9.09 3.64
CA VAL A 63 -4.74 9.35 4.96
C VAL A 63 -5.77 9.99 5.88
N GLU A 64 -6.51 10.97 5.38
CA GLU A 64 -7.58 11.61 6.15
C GLU A 64 -8.67 10.64 6.56
N ARG A 65 -9.06 9.74 5.65
CA ARG A 65 -10.04 8.69 5.98
C ARG A 65 -9.57 7.83 7.13
N PHE A 66 -8.32 7.38 7.08
CA PHE A 66 -7.75 6.53 8.14
C PHE A 66 -7.65 7.28 9.47
N THR A 67 -7.22 8.52 9.43
CA THR A 67 -7.10 9.36 10.62
C THR A 67 -8.46 9.55 11.30
N LYS A 68 -9.52 9.80 10.51
CA LYS A 68 -10.87 9.93 11.04
C LYS A 68 -11.39 8.66 11.69
N LEU A 69 -10.90 7.51 11.25
CA LEU A 69 -11.24 6.22 11.84
C LEU A 69 -10.41 5.88 13.08
N GLY A 70 -9.54 6.79 13.49
CA GLY A 70 -8.68 6.57 14.65
C GLY A 70 -7.47 5.68 14.37
N ILE A 71 -7.13 5.48 13.10
CA ILE A 71 -6.00 4.63 12.69
C ILE A 71 -4.72 5.47 12.65
N ALA A 72 -3.69 5.04 13.36
CA ALA A 72 -2.37 5.67 13.27
C ALA A 72 -1.83 5.48 11.85
N THR A 73 -1.52 6.58 11.16
CA THR A 73 -1.18 6.56 9.74
C THR A 73 0.12 7.29 9.46
N GLN A 74 0.99 6.65 8.69
CA GLN A 74 2.22 7.24 8.18
C GLN A 74 2.19 7.17 6.66
N VAL A 75 3.06 7.93 6.00
CA VAL A 75 3.15 7.97 4.54
C VAL A 75 4.58 7.67 4.11
N ALA A 76 4.74 6.78 3.15
CA ALA A 76 6.02 6.48 2.52
C ALA A 76 5.91 6.85 1.03
N ILE A 77 6.87 7.65 0.56
CA ILE A 77 6.89 8.12 -0.83
C ILE A 77 8.28 7.80 -1.41
N PRO A 78 8.55 6.51 -1.69
CA PRO A 78 9.88 6.12 -2.19
C PRO A 78 10.08 6.56 -3.65
N ASP A 79 11.28 7.05 -3.94
CA ASP A 79 11.70 7.38 -5.30
C ASP A 79 12.19 6.10 -5.98
N GLU A 80 11.25 5.17 -6.18
CA GLU A 80 11.48 3.86 -6.76
C GLU A 80 10.28 3.48 -7.62
N ILE A 81 10.43 2.47 -8.47
CA ILE A 81 9.29 1.92 -9.20
C ILE A 81 8.34 1.24 -8.20
N PRO A 82 7.03 1.12 -8.53
CA PRO A 82 6.02 0.73 -7.55
C PRO A 82 6.32 -0.51 -6.73
N ALA A 83 6.61 -1.64 -7.37
CA ALA A 83 6.86 -2.87 -6.62
C ALA A 83 8.07 -2.76 -5.70
N GLN A 84 9.15 -2.17 -6.19
CA GLN A 84 10.37 -2.00 -5.41
C GLN A 84 10.13 -1.06 -4.22
N GLY A 85 9.40 0.03 -4.45
CA GLY A 85 9.05 0.97 -3.40
C GLY A 85 8.22 0.33 -2.28
N ILE A 86 7.25 -0.50 -2.65
CA ILE A 86 6.42 -1.23 -1.68
C ILE A 86 7.29 -2.17 -0.84
N LEU A 87 8.17 -2.94 -1.49
CA LEU A 87 9.05 -3.88 -0.81
C LEU A 87 10.04 -3.16 0.13
N SER A 88 10.64 -2.08 -0.34
CA SER A 88 11.56 -1.28 0.46
C SER A 88 10.87 -0.65 1.67
N ALA A 89 9.68 -0.10 1.48
CA ALA A 89 8.92 0.52 2.56
C ALA A 89 8.47 -0.53 3.58
N ALA A 90 8.07 -1.72 3.14
CA ALA A 90 7.70 -2.80 4.05
C ALA A 90 8.86 -3.17 4.96
N GLU A 91 10.06 -3.20 4.43
CA GLU A 91 11.28 -3.48 5.20
C GLU A 91 11.62 -2.33 6.15
N GLU A 92 11.65 -1.10 5.63
CA GLU A 92 11.99 0.09 6.41
C GLU A 92 11.07 0.29 7.61
N TYR A 93 9.77 0.13 7.41
CA TYR A 93 8.77 0.33 8.46
C TYR A 93 8.49 -0.95 9.27
N GLN A 94 9.13 -2.05 8.92
CA GLN A 94 8.93 -3.35 9.58
C GLN A 94 7.45 -3.76 9.57
N ALA A 95 6.84 -3.70 8.37
CA ALA A 95 5.44 -4.09 8.20
C ALA A 95 5.26 -5.59 8.43
N ASP A 96 4.13 -5.95 9.04
CA ASP A 96 3.76 -7.33 9.30
C ASP A 96 2.90 -7.91 8.18
N LEU A 97 2.34 -7.05 7.36
CA LEU A 97 1.43 -7.40 6.27
C LEU A 97 1.53 -6.34 5.18
N ILE A 98 1.51 -6.76 3.93
CA ILE A 98 1.38 -5.87 2.79
C ILE A 98 -0.02 -6.08 2.21
N VAL A 99 -0.73 -4.98 1.95
CA VAL A 99 -2.04 -5.01 1.27
C VAL A 99 -1.91 -4.19 0.00
N VAL A 100 -2.26 -4.78 -1.13
CA VAL A 100 -2.18 -4.13 -2.45
C VAL A 100 -3.40 -4.49 -3.29
N GLY A 101 -3.76 -3.61 -4.22
CA GLY A 101 -4.72 -3.94 -5.25
C GLY A 101 -4.11 -4.91 -6.25
N GLY A 102 -4.91 -5.80 -6.79
CA GLY A 102 -4.45 -6.79 -7.77
C GLY A 102 -4.14 -6.19 -9.12
N ARG A 103 -4.82 -5.07 -9.48
CA ARG A 103 -4.65 -4.38 -10.75
C ARG A 103 -4.48 -2.89 -10.49
N GLY A 104 -3.47 -2.30 -11.10
CA GLY A 104 -3.21 -0.88 -10.96
C GLY A 104 -3.90 -0.05 -12.04
N ARG A 105 -3.56 1.22 -12.09
CA ARG A 105 -4.03 2.15 -13.12
C ARG A 105 -3.54 1.71 -14.49
N GLY A 106 -4.39 1.85 -15.50
CA GLY A 106 -4.07 1.47 -16.87
C GLY A 106 -4.01 -0.02 -17.13
N THR A 107 -4.36 -0.84 -16.16
CA THR A 107 -4.38 -2.29 -16.32
C THR A 107 -5.70 -2.73 -16.93
N PHE A 108 -5.66 -3.70 -17.83
CA PHE A 108 -6.86 -4.23 -18.47
C PHE A 108 -7.76 -4.93 -17.45
N ALA A 109 -9.07 -4.72 -17.57
CA ALA A 109 -10.05 -5.23 -16.62
C ALA A 109 -10.07 -6.76 -16.52
N ASN A 110 -9.73 -7.45 -17.60
CA ASN A 110 -9.71 -8.92 -17.64
C ASN A 110 -8.38 -9.53 -17.19
N LEU A 111 -7.41 -8.70 -16.82
CA LEU A 111 -6.13 -9.20 -16.31
C LEU A 111 -6.32 -9.75 -14.90
N LEU A 112 -5.82 -10.95 -14.66
CA LEU A 112 -5.95 -11.57 -13.34
C LEU A 112 -5.14 -10.82 -12.28
N LEU A 113 -3.92 -10.43 -12.62
CA LEU A 113 -2.98 -9.82 -11.69
C LEU A 113 -2.08 -8.83 -12.41
N GLY A 114 -1.94 -7.64 -11.86
CA GLY A 114 -1.05 -6.61 -12.40
C GLY A 114 0.41 -6.89 -12.09
N SER A 115 1.30 -6.23 -12.83
CA SER A 115 2.75 -6.43 -12.68
C SER A 115 3.27 -6.07 -11.29
N THR A 116 2.74 -5.00 -10.69
CA THR A 116 3.15 -4.58 -9.34
C THR A 116 2.80 -5.65 -8.30
N ALA A 117 1.54 -6.10 -8.30
CA ALA A 117 1.09 -7.13 -7.37
C ALA A 117 1.86 -8.44 -7.56
N GLU A 118 2.10 -8.85 -8.80
CA GLU A 118 2.86 -10.05 -9.08
C GLU A 118 4.28 -9.97 -8.52
N ARG A 119 4.97 -8.84 -8.72
CA ARG A 119 6.34 -8.68 -8.22
C ARG A 119 6.38 -8.62 -6.70
N VAL A 120 5.41 -7.95 -6.09
CA VAL A 120 5.32 -7.91 -4.63
C VAL A 120 5.12 -9.31 -4.07
N LEU A 121 4.22 -10.10 -4.65
CA LEU A 121 4.01 -11.49 -4.23
C LEU A 121 5.27 -12.33 -4.36
N ARG A 122 6.03 -12.12 -5.42
CA ARG A 122 7.25 -12.89 -5.70
C ARG A 122 8.36 -12.61 -4.69
N PHE A 123 8.53 -11.37 -4.29
CA PHE A 123 9.70 -10.94 -3.52
C PHE A 123 9.41 -10.53 -2.07
N ALA A 124 8.16 -10.48 -1.65
CA ALA A 124 7.83 -10.09 -0.29
C ALA A 124 8.33 -11.11 0.73
N LYS A 125 8.80 -10.59 1.86
CA LYS A 125 9.27 -11.40 2.99
C LYS A 125 8.21 -11.52 4.07
N VAL A 126 7.08 -10.84 3.90
CA VAL A 126 5.94 -10.89 4.81
C VAL A 126 4.69 -11.29 4.03
N PRO A 127 3.61 -11.69 4.72
CA PRO A 127 2.35 -11.99 4.05
C PRO A 127 1.86 -10.84 3.18
N VAL A 128 1.26 -11.18 2.06
CA VAL A 128 0.69 -10.21 1.11
C VAL A 128 -0.77 -10.54 0.88
N LEU A 129 -1.61 -9.55 1.04
CA LEU A 129 -3.03 -9.65 0.74
C LEU A 129 -3.30 -8.85 -0.54
N VAL A 130 -3.73 -9.55 -1.57
CA VAL A 130 -4.06 -8.94 -2.86
C VAL A 130 -5.56 -8.80 -2.97
N VAL A 131 -6.03 -7.59 -3.24
CA VAL A 131 -7.47 -7.26 -3.27
C VAL A 131 -7.88 -6.91 -4.69
N ARG A 132 -8.93 -7.55 -5.20
CA ARG A 132 -9.43 -7.34 -6.55
C ARG A 132 -10.86 -6.82 -6.53
#